data_b7280f9b4c9c66cb51e85257c300229c
#
_entry.id   b7280f9b4c9c66cb51e85257c300229c
#
_cell.length_a   1.000
_cell.length_b   1.000
_cell.length_c   1.000
_cell.angle_alpha   90.00
_cell.angle_beta   90.00
_cell.angle_gamma   90.00
#
_symmetry.space_group_name_H-M   'P 1'
#
loop_
_entity.id
_entity.type
_entity.pdbx_description
1 polymer ?
#
loop_
_entity_poly.entity_id
_entity_poly.type
_entity_poly.pdbx_seq_one_letter_code
_entity_poly.pdbx_strand_id
1 'polypeptide(L)'
;TGPNVVNPVAQLETMHSRAPEMRFFSTTSFEVKPVRGLTLKSDFTADLDVLETDAFQPVIDVPGGSTTTLREQEHTRTFHYLWETTATYAEVFGKHHISAMAGFTTDYKKLRLYDFRTQNYPSDTWDKYQNLWQNGSWYRDPTENYYEYAMVSFLARLGYSFDDRYFLTASIRRD
;
A
#
# COMPACT_ATOMS: atom_id res chain seq x y z
N THR A 1 -8.48 -47.60 5.91
CA THR A 1 -8.69 -46.18 6.22
C THR A 1 -7.91 -45.35 5.22
N GLY A 2 -8.61 -44.92 4.14
CA GLY A 2 -8.04 -44.00 3.17
C GLY A 2 -7.74 -42.63 3.79
N PRO A 3 -6.86 -41.83 3.18
CA PRO A 3 -6.61 -40.48 3.66
C PRO A 3 -7.94 -39.70 3.63
N ASN A 4 -8.24 -39.00 4.73
CA ASN A 4 -9.37 -38.08 4.83
C ASN A 4 -9.11 -36.89 3.89
N VAL A 5 -9.48 -37.00 2.64
CA VAL A 5 -9.33 -35.93 1.65
C VAL A 5 -10.68 -35.28 1.47
N VAL A 6 -10.78 -34.05 1.93
CA VAL A 6 -11.95 -33.20 1.60
C VAL A 6 -12.02 -33.03 0.09
N ASN A 7 -13.21 -33.23 -0.49
CA ASN A 7 -13.41 -33.04 -1.92
C ASN A 7 -13.14 -31.56 -2.30
N PRO A 8 -12.12 -31.26 -3.12
CA PRO A 8 -11.79 -29.89 -3.47
C PRO A 8 -12.92 -29.18 -4.24
N VAL A 9 -13.72 -29.92 -5.01
CA VAL A 9 -14.86 -29.36 -5.74
C VAL A 9 -15.93 -28.90 -4.77
N ALA A 10 -16.27 -29.71 -3.76
CA ALA A 10 -17.24 -29.33 -2.74
C ALA A 10 -16.77 -28.10 -1.96
N GLN A 11 -15.48 -27.97 -1.67
CA GLN A 11 -14.94 -26.76 -1.04
C GLN A 11 -15.12 -25.53 -1.94
N LEU A 12 -14.78 -25.61 -3.21
CA LEU A 12 -14.89 -24.49 -4.15
C LEU A 12 -16.34 -24.05 -4.37
N GLU A 13 -17.30 -24.98 -4.35
CA GLU A 13 -18.71 -24.69 -4.56
C GLU A 13 -19.40 -24.10 -3.31
N THR A 14 -18.91 -24.41 -2.12
CA THR A 14 -19.56 -24.03 -0.86
C THR A 14 -18.89 -22.88 -0.14
N MET A 15 -17.61 -22.66 -0.35
CA MET A 15 -16.90 -21.52 0.22
C MET A 15 -17.26 -20.23 -0.50
N HIS A 16 -17.55 -19.19 0.29
CA HIS A 16 -17.72 -17.84 -0.21
C HIS A 16 -16.47 -17.02 0.11
N SER A 17 -15.89 -16.37 -0.90
CA SER A 17 -14.76 -15.47 -0.70
C SER A 17 -14.87 -14.27 -1.62
N ARG A 18 -14.73 -13.09 -1.07
CA ARG A 18 -14.72 -11.81 -1.77
C ARG A 18 -13.59 -10.95 -1.23
N ALA A 19 -12.91 -10.24 -2.12
CA ALA A 19 -11.86 -9.30 -1.78
C ALA A 19 -11.95 -8.04 -2.67
N PRO A 20 -13.03 -7.24 -2.56
CA PRO A 20 -13.12 -5.98 -3.29
C PRO A 20 -12.03 -5.03 -2.82
N GLU A 21 -11.36 -4.41 -3.77
CA GLU A 21 -10.34 -3.38 -3.57
C GLU A 21 -10.79 -2.08 -4.23
N MET A 22 -10.63 -0.98 -3.52
CA MET A 22 -10.82 0.36 -4.05
C MET A 22 -9.53 1.15 -3.84
N ARG A 23 -8.92 1.56 -4.95
CA ARG A 23 -7.68 2.33 -4.91
C ARG A 23 -7.83 3.64 -5.66
N PHE A 24 -7.44 4.72 -5.00
CA PHE A 24 -7.27 6.03 -5.62
C PHE A 24 -5.80 6.40 -5.61
N PHE A 25 -5.24 6.54 -6.81
CA PHE A 25 -3.85 6.94 -7.00
C PHE A 25 -3.80 8.19 -7.88
N SER A 26 -3.07 9.21 -7.41
CA SER A 26 -2.92 10.47 -8.14
C SER A 26 -1.52 11.03 -7.96
N THR A 27 -0.95 11.54 -9.05
CA THR A 27 0.28 12.34 -9.04
C THR A 27 0.01 13.67 -9.69
N THR A 28 0.33 14.75 -8.98
CA THR A 28 0.25 16.12 -9.49
C THR A 28 1.64 16.72 -9.53
N SER A 29 2.03 17.23 -10.67
CA SER A 29 3.33 17.86 -10.91
C SER A 29 3.16 19.34 -11.19
N PHE A 30 4.00 20.16 -10.59
CA PHE A 30 4.11 21.58 -10.85
C PHE A 30 5.57 21.91 -11.18
N GLU A 31 5.80 22.55 -12.32
CA GLU A 31 7.12 22.99 -12.74
C GLU A 31 7.08 24.47 -13.16
N VAL A 32 8.05 25.25 -12.70
CA VAL A 32 8.22 26.64 -13.09
C VAL A 32 9.69 26.96 -13.33
N LYS A 33 9.94 27.79 -14.33
CA LYS A 33 11.28 28.30 -14.71
C LYS A 33 11.30 29.81 -14.53
N PRO A 34 11.51 30.30 -13.30
CA PRO A 34 11.37 31.74 -12.98
C PRO A 34 12.47 32.61 -13.63
N VAL A 35 13.65 32.02 -13.79
CA VAL A 35 14.79 32.67 -14.46
C VAL A 35 15.56 31.66 -15.31
N ARG A 36 16.40 32.14 -16.22
CA ARG A 36 17.24 31.29 -17.04
C ARG A 36 18.12 30.38 -16.17
N GLY A 37 18.19 29.12 -16.55
CA GLY A 37 18.97 28.09 -15.86
C GLY A 37 18.31 27.52 -14.60
N LEU A 38 17.30 28.16 -13.99
CA LEU A 38 16.64 27.68 -12.78
C LEU A 38 15.30 27.01 -13.10
N THR A 39 15.16 25.77 -12.66
CA THR A 39 13.91 25.00 -12.70
C THR A 39 13.51 24.62 -11.26
N LEU A 40 12.29 24.98 -10.87
CA LEU A 40 11.67 24.54 -9.64
C LEU A 40 10.60 23.51 -10.00
N LYS A 41 10.66 22.33 -9.39
CA LYS A 41 9.69 21.25 -9.61
C LYS A 41 9.18 20.74 -8.28
N SER A 42 7.87 20.53 -8.20
CA SER A 42 7.21 19.92 -7.04
C SER A 42 6.24 18.85 -7.52
N ASP A 43 6.42 17.64 -7.06
CA ASP A 43 5.59 16.48 -7.35
C ASP A 43 4.90 16.04 -6.05
N PHE A 44 3.59 15.88 -6.10
CA PHE A 44 2.80 15.35 -5.00
C PHE A 44 2.05 14.12 -5.47
N THR A 45 2.30 12.99 -4.83
CA THR A 45 1.63 11.71 -5.08
C THR A 45 0.82 11.34 -3.85
N ALA A 46 -0.44 10.96 -4.06
CA ALA A 46 -1.32 10.40 -3.04
C ALA A 46 -1.83 9.03 -3.49
N ASP A 47 -1.83 8.09 -2.57
CA ASP A 47 -2.30 6.71 -2.76
C ASP A 47 -3.18 6.33 -1.58
N LEU A 48 -4.46 6.09 -1.88
CA LEU A 48 -5.47 5.64 -0.94
C LEU A 48 -5.93 4.26 -1.39
N ASP A 49 -5.77 3.28 -0.53
CA ASP A 49 -6.14 1.89 -0.80
C ASP A 49 -7.03 1.35 0.31
N VAL A 50 -8.16 0.77 -0.07
CA VAL A 50 -9.12 0.10 0.83
C VAL A 50 -9.38 -1.28 0.28
N LEU A 51 -8.91 -2.29 1.01
CA LEU A 51 -9.16 -3.70 0.73
C LEU A 51 -10.08 -4.27 1.79
N GLU A 52 -11.16 -4.90 1.36
CA GLU A 52 -12.10 -5.59 2.22
C GLU A 52 -12.13 -7.07 1.84
N THR A 53 -11.69 -7.94 2.73
CA THR A 53 -11.79 -9.39 2.53
C THR A 53 -12.94 -9.93 3.36
N ASP A 54 -13.79 -10.74 2.75
CA ASP A 54 -14.90 -11.44 3.41
C ASP A 54 -14.91 -12.89 2.91
N ALA A 55 -14.58 -13.81 3.80
CA ALA A 55 -14.55 -15.23 3.51
C ALA A 55 -15.44 -15.99 4.49
N PHE A 56 -16.26 -16.89 3.96
CA PHE A 56 -17.12 -17.77 4.73
C PHE A 56 -16.83 -19.22 4.37
N GLN A 57 -16.58 -20.03 5.40
CA GLN A 57 -16.39 -21.46 5.31
C GLN A 57 -17.59 -22.16 5.97
N PRO A 58 -18.35 -22.98 5.22
CA PRO A 58 -19.44 -23.76 5.76
C PRO A 58 -18.94 -24.95 6.58
N VAL A 59 -19.86 -25.63 7.25
CA VAL A 59 -19.60 -26.97 7.81
C VAL A 59 -19.36 -27.95 6.64
N ILE A 60 -18.30 -28.72 6.74
CA ILE A 60 -17.98 -29.77 5.76
C ILE A 60 -18.04 -31.12 6.51
N ASP A 61 -19.16 -31.79 6.37
CA ASP A 61 -19.43 -33.06 7.05
C ASP A 61 -18.72 -34.25 6.36
N VAL A 62 -17.40 -34.22 6.46
CA VAL A 62 -16.53 -35.34 6.04
C VAL A 62 -15.40 -35.49 7.05
N PRO A 63 -14.83 -36.70 7.20
CA PRO A 63 -13.67 -36.89 8.07
C PRO A 63 -12.54 -35.91 7.71
N GLY A 64 -12.11 -35.06 8.66
CA GLY A 64 -11.11 -34.02 8.46
C GLY A 64 -11.64 -32.71 7.88
N GLY A 65 -12.95 -32.58 7.63
CA GLY A 65 -13.61 -31.34 7.27
C GLY A 65 -13.83 -30.39 8.44
N SER A 66 -14.34 -29.20 8.16
CA SER A 66 -14.71 -28.22 9.20
C SER A 66 -15.99 -28.71 9.93
N THR A 67 -15.96 -28.68 11.26
CA THR A 67 -17.10 -29.04 12.11
C THR A 67 -17.93 -27.83 12.52
N THR A 68 -17.52 -26.63 12.12
CA THR A 68 -18.22 -25.38 12.41
C THR A 68 -18.11 -24.43 11.22
N THR A 69 -19.08 -23.55 11.08
CA THR A 69 -18.98 -22.43 10.15
C THR A 69 -17.95 -21.43 10.65
N LEU A 70 -17.17 -20.86 9.76
CA LEU A 70 -16.20 -19.82 10.07
C LEU A 70 -16.38 -18.66 9.09
N ARG A 71 -16.37 -17.43 9.60
CA ARG A 71 -16.32 -16.22 8.78
C ARG A 71 -15.11 -15.38 9.18
N GLU A 72 -14.32 -15.01 8.18
CA GLU A 72 -13.18 -14.11 8.33
C GLU A 72 -13.48 -12.83 7.55
N GLN A 73 -13.31 -11.70 8.23
CA GLN A 73 -13.42 -10.37 7.63
C GLN A 73 -12.18 -9.57 7.97
N GLU A 74 -11.55 -9.05 6.93
CA GLU A 74 -10.40 -8.18 7.06
C GLU A 74 -10.66 -6.86 6.34
N HIS A 75 -10.40 -5.75 7.03
CA HIS A 75 -10.46 -4.41 6.47
C HIS A 75 -9.09 -3.77 6.56
N THR A 76 -8.45 -3.61 5.41
CA THR A 76 -7.16 -2.93 5.30
C THR A 76 -7.36 -1.57 4.67
N ARG A 77 -6.86 -0.54 5.33
CA ARG A 77 -6.82 0.83 4.80
C ARG A 77 -5.39 1.31 4.79
N THR A 78 -4.91 1.68 3.61
CA THR A 78 -3.60 2.29 3.42
C THR A 78 -3.77 3.72 2.94
N PHE A 79 -3.09 4.64 3.57
CA PHE A 79 -2.89 6.00 3.11
C PHE A 79 -1.40 6.25 2.97
N HIS A 80 -0.96 6.65 1.78
CA HIS A 80 0.42 6.96 1.49
C HIS A 80 0.48 8.27 0.70
N TYR A 81 1.39 9.17 1.06
CA TYR A 81 1.74 10.28 0.21
C TYR A 81 3.25 10.46 0.12
N LEU A 82 3.68 10.86 -1.06
CA LEU A 82 5.05 11.26 -1.35
C LEU A 82 5.02 12.69 -1.90
N TRP A 83 5.75 13.59 -1.26
CA TRP A 83 5.92 14.95 -1.73
C TRP A 83 7.39 15.23 -1.94
N GLU A 84 7.75 15.54 -3.17
CA GLU A 84 9.10 15.82 -3.59
C GLU A 84 9.17 17.22 -4.18
N THR A 85 10.15 18.01 -3.74
CA THR A 85 10.39 19.33 -4.28
C THR A 85 11.88 19.49 -4.59
N THR A 86 12.18 19.93 -5.79
CA THR A 86 13.54 20.13 -6.26
C THR A 86 13.71 21.50 -6.88
N ALA A 87 14.87 22.11 -6.63
CA ALA A 87 15.38 23.27 -7.34
C ALA A 87 16.64 22.85 -8.10
N THR A 88 16.62 23.01 -9.41
CA THR A 88 17.77 22.68 -10.26
C THR A 88 18.22 23.94 -10.97
N TYR A 89 19.50 24.27 -10.85
CA TYR A 89 20.14 25.32 -11.61
C TYR A 89 21.19 24.71 -12.54
N ALA A 90 21.12 25.04 -13.82
CA ALA A 90 22.10 24.59 -14.82
C ALA A 90 22.40 25.73 -15.81
N GLU A 91 23.67 26.07 -15.96
CA GLU A 91 24.11 27.14 -16.83
C GLU A 91 25.51 26.85 -17.38
N VAL A 92 25.79 27.46 -18.56
CA VAL A 92 27.07 27.32 -19.25
C VAL A 92 27.74 28.71 -19.34
N PHE A 93 28.95 28.79 -18.81
CA PHE A 93 29.77 29.98 -18.81
C PHE A 93 31.06 29.72 -19.62
N GLY A 94 31.05 29.98 -20.91
CA GLY A 94 32.15 29.66 -21.79
C GLY A 94 32.42 28.17 -21.86
N LYS A 95 33.57 27.73 -21.29
CA LYS A 95 33.93 26.30 -21.19
C LYS A 95 33.51 25.61 -19.88
N HIS A 96 32.84 26.35 -19.00
CA HIS A 96 32.42 25.86 -17.71
C HIS A 96 30.93 25.49 -17.76
N HIS A 97 30.58 24.25 -17.47
CA HIS A 97 29.22 23.79 -17.30
C HIS A 97 28.99 23.51 -15.82
N ILE A 98 28.03 24.17 -15.23
CA ILE A 98 27.68 24.04 -13.82
C ILE A 98 26.24 23.54 -13.74
N SER A 99 26.03 22.53 -12.91
CA SER A 99 24.69 22.07 -12.51
C SER A 99 24.64 21.92 -11.00
N ALA A 100 23.62 22.45 -10.36
CA ALA A 100 23.38 22.30 -8.95
C ALA A 100 21.91 21.92 -8.75
N MET A 101 21.65 20.96 -7.88
CA MET A 101 20.31 20.55 -7.50
C MET A 101 20.23 20.46 -5.98
N ALA A 102 19.16 20.99 -5.40
CA ALA A 102 18.79 20.78 -4.03
C ALA A 102 17.31 20.41 -3.95
N GLY A 103 16.94 19.60 -2.99
CA GLY A 103 15.55 19.20 -2.83
C GLY A 103 15.29 18.57 -1.49
N PHE A 104 14.00 18.40 -1.22
CA PHE A 104 13.53 17.64 -0.09
C PHE A 104 12.41 16.68 -0.53
N THR A 105 12.28 15.61 0.21
CA THR A 105 11.24 14.58 0.02
C THR A 105 10.57 14.35 1.36
N THR A 106 9.25 14.28 1.36
CA THR A 106 8.47 13.82 2.51
C THR A 106 7.69 12.58 2.09
N ASP A 107 7.93 11.48 2.78
CA ASP A 107 7.27 10.20 2.58
C ASP A 107 6.51 9.83 3.85
N TYR A 108 5.20 9.62 3.71
CA TYR A 108 4.34 9.26 4.83
C TYR A 108 3.43 8.11 4.44
N LYS A 109 3.40 7.08 5.28
CA LYS A 109 2.49 5.95 5.10
C LYS A 109 1.82 5.59 6.41
N LYS A 110 0.53 5.33 6.31
CA LYS A 110 -0.31 4.84 7.40
C LYS A 110 -1.12 3.65 6.92
N LEU A 111 -1.07 2.56 7.67
CA LEU A 111 -1.84 1.36 7.42
C LEU A 111 -2.61 1.01 8.69
N ARG A 112 -3.89 0.68 8.52
CA ARG A 112 -4.72 0.06 9.54
C ARG A 112 -5.35 -1.20 8.99
N LEU A 113 -5.26 -2.27 9.76
CA LEU A 113 -5.84 -3.56 9.45
C LEU A 113 -6.71 -3.98 10.64
N TYR A 114 -7.97 -4.29 10.36
CA TYR A 114 -8.91 -4.89 11.30
C TYR A 114 -9.20 -6.30 10.85
N ASP A 115 -9.06 -7.27 11.75
CA ASP A 115 -9.35 -8.69 11.51
C ASP A 115 -10.43 -9.15 12.49
N PHE A 116 -11.52 -9.68 11.93
CA PHE A 116 -12.66 -10.21 12.65
C PHE A 116 -12.88 -11.65 12.24
N ARG A 117 -12.89 -12.57 13.24
CA ARG A 117 -13.18 -13.98 13.00
C ARG A 117 -14.31 -14.45 13.89
N THR A 118 -15.35 -14.93 13.27
CA THR A 118 -16.57 -15.41 13.92
C THR A 118 -16.94 -16.80 13.43
N GLN A 119 -17.62 -17.55 14.24
CA GLN A 119 -17.99 -18.95 14.01
C GLN A 119 -19.41 -19.25 14.49
N ASN A 120 -19.87 -20.50 14.26
CA ASN A 120 -21.15 -21.01 14.75
C ASN A 120 -22.34 -20.20 14.24
N TYR A 121 -22.39 -19.96 12.95
CA TYR A 121 -23.52 -19.30 12.33
C TYR A 121 -24.75 -20.20 12.26
N PRO A 122 -25.98 -19.65 12.30
CA PRO A 122 -27.23 -20.43 12.20
C PRO A 122 -27.39 -21.13 10.86
N SER A 123 -26.78 -20.59 9.79
CA SER A 123 -26.81 -21.18 8.45
C SER A 123 -25.40 -21.67 8.09
N ASP A 124 -25.32 -22.87 7.55
CA ASP A 124 -24.11 -23.48 7.00
C ASP A 124 -23.90 -23.19 5.51
N THR A 125 -24.81 -22.41 4.91
CA THR A 125 -24.66 -21.85 3.58
C THR A 125 -24.50 -20.34 3.65
N TRP A 126 -23.73 -19.75 2.72
CA TRP A 126 -23.58 -18.30 2.69
C TRP A 126 -24.92 -17.60 2.43
N ASP A 127 -25.33 -16.78 3.38
CA ASP A 127 -26.47 -15.85 3.28
C ASP A 127 -26.13 -14.51 3.91
N LYS A 128 -26.23 -13.45 3.13
CA LYS A 128 -25.83 -12.10 3.56
C LYS A 128 -26.61 -11.54 4.76
N TYR A 129 -27.78 -12.10 5.08
CA TYR A 129 -28.61 -11.67 6.20
C TYR A 129 -28.44 -12.57 7.42
N GLN A 130 -28.28 -13.88 7.21
CA GLN A 130 -28.14 -14.85 8.32
C GLN A 130 -26.72 -14.91 8.83
N ASN A 131 -25.73 -14.71 7.97
CA ASN A 131 -24.31 -14.76 8.33
C ASN A 131 -23.74 -13.38 8.68
N LEU A 132 -24.56 -12.46 9.23
CA LEU A 132 -24.06 -11.22 9.82
C LEU A 132 -23.15 -11.56 11.01
N TRP A 133 -22.05 -10.82 11.19
CA TRP A 133 -21.06 -11.08 12.23
C TRP A 133 -21.66 -11.19 13.64
N GLN A 134 -22.72 -10.47 13.93
CA GLN A 134 -23.44 -10.50 15.20
C GLN A 134 -24.25 -11.78 15.46
N ASN A 135 -24.52 -12.57 14.42
CA ASN A 135 -25.26 -13.82 14.51
C ASN A 135 -24.35 -15.03 14.78
N GLY A 136 -23.05 -14.84 14.72
CA GLY A 136 -22.03 -15.82 15.09
C GLY A 136 -21.49 -15.55 16.50
N SER A 137 -20.62 -16.42 16.96
CA SER A 137 -19.80 -16.22 18.15
C SER A 137 -18.36 -15.89 17.75
N TRP A 138 -17.64 -15.17 18.60
CA TRP A 138 -16.23 -14.89 18.35
C TRP A 138 -15.42 -16.18 18.31
N TYR A 139 -14.68 -16.39 17.22
CA TYR A 139 -13.65 -17.43 17.14
C TYR A 139 -12.41 -17.01 17.93
N ARG A 140 -12.07 -15.73 17.83
CA ARG A 140 -11.07 -15.03 18.62
C ARG A 140 -11.46 -13.56 18.76
N ASP A 141 -10.87 -12.87 19.71
CA ASP A 141 -11.07 -11.44 19.88
C ASP A 141 -10.64 -10.69 18.59
N PRO A 142 -11.38 -9.64 18.19
CA PRO A 142 -10.98 -8.77 17.10
C PRO A 142 -9.57 -8.23 17.31
N THR A 143 -8.82 -8.13 16.22
CA THR A 143 -7.48 -7.56 16.28
C THR A 143 -7.38 -6.32 15.39
N GLU A 144 -6.64 -5.33 15.87
CA GLU A 144 -6.26 -4.16 15.10
C GLU A 144 -4.74 -4.11 15.00
N ASN A 145 -4.24 -3.99 13.76
CA ASN A 145 -2.84 -3.72 13.48
C ASN A 145 -2.72 -2.32 12.90
N TYR A 146 -1.77 -1.58 13.43
CA TYR A 146 -1.50 -0.21 13.03
C TYR A 146 -0.02 -0.06 12.70
N TYR A 147 0.25 0.54 11.56
CA TYR A 147 1.60 0.87 11.12
C TYR A 147 1.63 2.27 10.56
N GLU A 148 2.60 3.06 11.00
CA GLU A 148 2.78 4.43 10.53
C GLU A 148 4.26 4.75 10.47
N TYR A 149 4.69 5.41 9.41
CA TYR A 149 5.99 6.03 9.34
C TYR A 149 5.91 7.39 8.64
N ALA A 150 6.84 8.25 8.99
CA ALA A 150 7.10 9.50 8.30
C ALA A 150 8.61 9.68 8.14
N MET A 151 9.04 10.03 6.95
CA MET A 151 10.43 10.29 6.62
C MET A 151 10.55 11.61 5.89
N VAL A 152 11.52 12.42 6.28
CA VAL A 152 11.86 13.67 5.59
C VAL A 152 13.32 13.60 5.19
N SER A 153 13.58 13.67 3.88
CA SER A 153 14.92 13.59 3.33
C SER A 153 15.31 14.90 2.66
N PHE A 154 16.54 15.29 2.82
CA PHE A 154 17.16 16.40 2.10
C PHE A 154 18.25 15.86 1.18
N LEU A 155 18.31 16.39 -0.03
CA LEU A 155 19.29 15.98 -1.02
C LEU A 155 19.90 17.20 -1.72
N ALA A 156 21.19 17.09 -2.04
CA ALA A 156 21.87 18.06 -2.87
C ALA A 156 22.86 17.35 -3.81
N ARG A 157 23.01 17.89 -5.02
CA ARG A 157 23.95 17.42 -6.03
C ARG A 157 24.59 18.62 -6.71
N LEU A 158 25.89 18.53 -6.92
CA LEU A 158 26.68 19.48 -7.69
C LEU A 158 27.38 18.73 -8.84
N GLY A 159 27.23 19.21 -10.04
CA GLY A 159 27.95 18.77 -11.23
C GLY A 159 28.73 19.94 -11.83
N TYR A 160 29.96 19.66 -12.23
CA TYR A 160 30.82 20.61 -12.92
C TYR A 160 31.56 19.92 -14.03
N SER A 161 31.61 20.55 -15.22
CA SER A 161 32.54 20.13 -16.26
C SER A 161 33.28 21.32 -16.87
N PHE A 162 34.50 21.05 -17.31
CA PHE A 162 35.36 22.03 -17.97
C PHE A 162 35.82 21.51 -19.34
N ASP A 163 35.55 22.28 -20.41
CA ASP A 163 35.95 22.01 -21.79
C ASP A 163 35.54 20.60 -22.28
N ASP A 164 34.45 20.03 -21.69
CA ASP A 164 33.97 18.67 -21.95
C ASP A 164 35.04 17.57 -21.75
N ARG A 165 36.06 17.86 -20.95
CA ARG A 165 37.20 16.96 -20.68
C ARG A 165 37.32 16.56 -19.22
N TYR A 166 36.98 17.47 -18.31
CA TYR A 166 37.07 17.25 -16.88
C TYR A 166 35.69 17.30 -16.27
N PHE A 167 35.35 16.28 -15.52
CA PHE A 167 34.03 16.12 -14.91
C PHE A 167 34.19 15.86 -13.41
N LEU A 168 33.41 16.61 -12.61
CA LEU A 168 33.31 16.42 -11.17
C LEU A 168 31.82 16.33 -10.80
N THR A 169 31.46 15.35 -9.98
CA THR A 169 30.12 15.25 -9.39
C THR A 169 30.24 14.96 -7.90
N ALA A 170 29.48 15.71 -7.10
CA ALA A 170 29.33 15.45 -5.68
C ALA A 170 27.84 15.40 -5.34
N SER A 171 27.46 14.50 -4.42
CA SER A 171 26.09 14.40 -3.93
C SER A 171 26.06 14.07 -2.44
N ILE A 172 25.06 14.60 -1.75
CA ILE A 172 24.79 14.33 -0.34
C ILE A 172 23.29 14.10 -0.17
N ARG A 173 22.93 13.17 0.71
CA ARG A 173 21.55 12.94 1.16
C ARG A 173 21.55 12.72 2.67
N ARG A 174 20.51 13.24 3.30
CA ARG A 174 20.18 13.01 4.71
C ARG A 174 18.70 12.66 4.82
N ASP A 175 18.43 11.56 5.45
CA ASP A 175 17.12 11.04 5.80
C ASP A 175 16.85 11.23 7.29
#